data_352592fbbcff0182e30ca628e009d1c3
#
_entry.id   352592fbbcff0182e30ca628e009d1c3
#
_cell.length_a   1.000
_cell.length_b   1.000
_cell.length_c   1.000
_cell.angle_alpha   90.00
_cell.angle_beta   90.00
_cell.angle_gamma   90.00
#
_symmetry.space_group_name_H-M   'P 1'
#
loop_
_entity.id
_entity.type
_entity.pdbx_description
1 polymer ?
#
loop_
_entity_poly.entity_id
_entity_poly.type
_entity_poly.pdbx_seq_one_letter_code
_entity_poly.pdbx_strand_id
1 'polypeptide(L)'
;MKTKLTFLLALTFLFLFSGSVYGDDFQDGLDAYDREDYKTAYKLLLPFAEQGDALAQKNLGYIYSVGKGVPQDYKEAVTWWKLAAEQGNARAQDYLGSMYATGTGVPQDYKEAGKWFSLSAEQGNAIAQGNLGWMYYEGQGVPQDYKEAVKWYRLSAEQGNAYAQGNLGWMYAQGQGVAQDYKEAVKWSRLSAEQGNARAQGNLGYMYEAGQGVAQDYKEAVKWYRLSAEQG
;
A
#
# COMPACT_ATOMS: atom_id res chain seq x y z
N MET A 1 -9.98 58.71 8.22
CA MET A 1 -10.56 57.56 7.48
C MET A 1 -9.65 57.01 6.36
N LYS A 2 -8.79 57.78 5.73
CA LYS A 2 -7.92 57.30 4.61
C LYS A 2 -6.77 56.35 5.05
N THR A 3 -6.25 56.46 6.27
CA THR A 3 -5.16 55.65 6.81
C THR A 3 -5.55 54.21 7.18
N LYS A 4 -6.80 53.97 7.57
CA LYS A 4 -7.29 52.59 7.89
C LYS A 4 -7.57 51.76 6.65
N LEU A 5 -7.95 52.37 5.52
CA LEU A 5 -8.24 51.67 4.25
C LEU A 5 -6.96 51.20 3.55
N THR A 6 -5.88 52.00 3.64
CA THR A 6 -4.57 51.60 3.09
C THR A 6 -3.92 50.48 3.85
N PHE A 7 -4.14 50.40 5.18
CA PHE A 7 -3.61 49.27 5.99
C PHE A 7 -4.36 47.94 5.72
N LEU A 8 -5.68 48.04 5.49
CA LEU A 8 -6.49 46.85 5.14
C LEU A 8 -6.17 46.31 3.75
N LEU A 9 -5.92 47.19 2.76
CA LEU A 9 -5.49 46.81 1.43
C LEU A 9 -4.07 46.20 1.42
N ALA A 10 -3.15 46.70 2.24
CA ALA A 10 -1.81 46.14 2.36
C ALA A 10 -1.82 44.74 3.01
N LEU A 11 -2.70 44.51 4.01
CA LEU A 11 -2.86 43.19 4.62
C LEU A 11 -3.51 42.18 3.67
N THR A 12 -4.51 42.59 2.88
CA THR A 12 -5.13 41.71 1.87
C THR A 12 -4.18 41.41 0.70
N PHE A 13 -3.31 42.33 0.31
CA PHE A 13 -2.28 42.09 -0.72
C PHE A 13 -1.16 41.16 -0.21
N LEU A 14 -0.76 41.27 1.07
CA LEU A 14 0.21 40.34 1.69
C LEU A 14 -0.37 38.92 1.78
N PHE A 15 -1.65 38.76 2.09
CA PHE A 15 -2.30 37.45 2.11
C PHE A 15 -2.47 36.83 0.72
N LEU A 16 -2.74 37.64 -0.32
CA LEU A 16 -2.87 37.15 -1.70
C LEU A 16 -1.51 36.82 -2.32
N PHE A 17 -0.43 37.52 -1.97
CA PHE A 17 0.92 37.22 -2.46
C PHE A 17 1.58 36.07 -1.70
N SER A 18 1.30 35.88 -0.41
CA SER A 18 1.78 34.72 0.32
C SER A 18 1.06 33.44 -0.11
N GLY A 19 -0.22 33.51 -0.50
CA GLY A 19 -1.00 32.37 -0.95
C GLY A 19 -0.52 31.79 -2.29
N SER A 20 -0.04 32.60 -3.23
CA SER A 20 0.47 32.10 -4.51
C SER A 20 1.88 31.48 -4.37
N VAL A 21 2.77 32.11 -3.60
CA VAL A 21 4.11 31.56 -3.33
C VAL A 21 4.04 30.26 -2.52
N TYR A 22 3.14 30.19 -1.52
CA TYR A 22 2.92 28.96 -0.74
C TYR A 22 2.33 27.82 -1.59
N GLY A 23 1.42 28.13 -2.54
CA GLY A 23 0.85 27.14 -3.44
C GLY A 23 1.88 26.54 -4.39
N ASP A 24 2.78 27.38 -4.90
CA ASP A 24 3.85 26.97 -5.79
C ASP A 24 4.89 26.10 -5.04
N ASP A 25 5.31 26.48 -3.84
CA ASP A 25 6.25 25.70 -3.01
C ASP A 25 5.71 24.30 -2.64
N PHE A 26 4.41 24.18 -2.36
CA PHE A 26 3.79 22.89 -2.08
C PHE A 26 3.82 21.97 -3.31
N GLN A 27 3.40 22.48 -4.46
CA GLN A 27 3.42 21.70 -5.71
C GLN A 27 4.84 21.36 -6.12
N ASP A 28 5.79 22.30 -6.03
CA ASP A 28 7.21 22.06 -6.29
C ASP A 28 7.78 20.97 -5.35
N GLY A 29 7.32 20.92 -4.11
CA GLY A 29 7.67 19.87 -3.15
C GLY A 29 7.13 18.49 -3.55
N LEU A 30 5.90 18.41 -4.05
CA LEU A 30 5.32 17.17 -4.58
C LEU A 30 6.04 16.73 -5.86
N ASP A 31 6.31 17.66 -6.76
CA ASP A 31 7.04 17.37 -8.00
C ASP A 31 8.48 16.91 -7.73
N ALA A 32 9.13 17.47 -6.71
CA ALA A 32 10.44 17.00 -6.25
C ALA A 32 10.35 15.58 -5.68
N TYR A 33 9.29 15.27 -4.92
CA TYR A 33 9.06 13.93 -4.40
C TYR A 33 8.86 12.92 -5.54
N ASP A 34 8.08 13.26 -6.55
CA ASP A 34 7.79 12.38 -7.70
C ASP A 34 9.05 12.14 -8.57
N ARG A 35 9.98 13.10 -8.60
CA ARG A 35 11.29 12.94 -9.24
C ARG A 35 12.35 12.30 -8.35
N GLU A 36 11.97 11.82 -7.17
CA GLU A 36 12.86 11.25 -6.15
C GLU A 36 13.93 12.22 -5.62
N ASP A 37 13.78 13.53 -5.82
CA ASP A 37 14.61 14.55 -5.15
C ASP A 37 14.09 14.79 -3.73
N TYR A 38 14.29 13.78 -2.89
CA TYR A 38 13.74 13.76 -1.52
C TYR A 38 14.33 14.85 -0.63
N LYS A 39 15.52 15.36 -0.94
CA LYS A 39 16.12 16.46 -0.19
C LYS A 39 15.35 17.76 -0.40
N THR A 40 15.04 18.09 -1.67
CA THR A 40 14.21 19.24 -2.02
C THR A 40 12.78 19.04 -1.56
N ALA A 41 12.20 17.84 -1.77
CA ALA A 41 10.87 17.50 -1.31
C ALA A 41 10.72 17.70 0.20
N TYR A 42 11.65 17.20 1.01
CA TYR A 42 11.65 17.39 2.46
C TYR A 42 11.63 18.86 2.84
N LYS A 43 12.54 19.66 2.25
CA LYS A 43 12.65 21.09 2.56
C LYS A 43 11.36 21.86 2.26
N LEU A 44 10.73 21.57 1.13
CA LEU A 44 9.55 22.28 0.66
C LEU A 44 8.27 21.78 1.35
N LEU A 45 8.16 20.46 1.62
CA LEU A 45 6.95 19.88 2.23
C LEU A 45 6.91 20.01 3.76
N LEU A 46 8.06 20.16 4.45
CA LEU A 46 8.11 20.22 5.90
C LEU A 46 7.19 21.31 6.49
N PRO A 47 7.20 22.58 6.00
CA PRO A 47 6.31 23.61 6.55
C PRO A 47 4.82 23.28 6.42
N PHE A 48 4.42 22.58 5.36
CA PHE A 48 3.03 22.16 5.14
C PHE A 48 2.64 21.00 6.07
N ALA A 49 3.53 20.05 6.25
CA ALA A 49 3.32 18.93 7.17
C ALA A 49 3.18 19.42 8.63
N GLU A 50 4.00 20.38 9.05
CA GLU A 50 3.92 21.04 10.36
C GLU A 50 2.61 21.82 10.53
N GLN A 51 2.05 22.36 9.45
CA GLN A 51 0.75 23.03 9.43
C GLN A 51 -0.43 22.04 9.36
N GLY A 52 -0.17 20.74 9.29
CA GLY A 52 -1.17 19.70 9.35
C GLY A 52 -1.60 19.11 8.00
N ASP A 53 -0.95 19.46 6.88
CA ASP A 53 -1.29 18.86 5.58
C ASP A 53 -0.99 17.36 5.54
N ALA A 54 -2.05 16.56 5.36
CA ALA A 54 -1.96 15.09 5.41
C ALA A 54 -1.13 14.49 4.25
N LEU A 55 -1.08 15.14 3.08
CA LEU A 55 -0.30 14.66 1.95
C LEU A 55 1.19 14.93 2.17
N ALA A 56 1.53 16.12 2.67
CA ALA A 56 2.89 16.44 3.08
C ALA A 56 3.38 15.49 4.19
N GLN A 57 2.57 15.28 5.24
CA GLN A 57 2.86 14.37 6.34
C GLN A 57 3.11 12.93 5.83
N LYS A 58 2.24 12.41 4.94
CA LYS A 58 2.43 11.09 4.31
C LYS A 58 3.76 11.02 3.56
N ASN A 59 4.12 12.05 2.81
CA ASN A 59 5.36 12.10 2.04
C ASN A 59 6.59 12.21 2.96
N LEU A 60 6.55 13.02 4.04
CA LEU A 60 7.64 13.07 5.02
C LEU A 60 7.85 11.72 5.71
N GLY A 61 6.78 11.03 6.09
CA GLY A 61 6.87 9.68 6.65
C GLY A 61 7.63 8.75 5.71
N TYR A 62 7.34 8.79 4.40
CA TYR A 62 8.06 8.00 3.41
C TYR A 62 9.53 8.40 3.30
N ILE A 63 9.84 9.69 3.22
CA ILE A 63 11.22 10.22 3.15
C ILE A 63 12.06 9.72 4.33
N TYR A 64 11.52 9.81 5.55
CA TYR A 64 12.21 9.26 6.74
C TYR A 64 12.35 7.74 6.69
N SER A 65 11.36 7.02 6.17
CA SER A 65 11.42 5.55 6.11
C SER A 65 12.48 5.02 5.14
N VAL A 66 12.72 5.72 4.05
CA VAL A 66 13.74 5.32 3.06
C VAL A 66 15.12 5.90 3.33
N GLY A 67 15.24 6.95 4.15
CA GLY A 67 16.50 7.59 4.50
C GLY A 67 17.16 8.33 3.33
N LYS A 68 16.37 8.77 2.35
CA LYS A 68 16.87 9.54 1.20
C LYS A 68 16.57 11.03 1.41
N GLY A 69 17.60 11.87 1.39
CA GLY A 69 17.50 13.32 1.64
C GLY A 69 17.58 13.69 3.14
N VAL A 70 17.22 12.79 4.03
CA VAL A 70 17.40 12.85 5.48
C VAL A 70 17.92 11.51 6.00
N PRO A 71 18.55 11.44 7.18
CA PRO A 71 18.87 10.16 7.81
C PRO A 71 17.62 9.30 8.01
N GLN A 72 17.72 7.99 7.78
CA GLN A 72 16.61 7.07 8.00
C GLN A 72 16.19 7.06 9.48
N ASP A 73 14.91 7.27 9.72
CA ASP A 73 14.31 7.18 11.05
C ASP A 73 12.88 6.65 10.98
N TYR A 74 12.70 5.38 11.34
CA TYR A 74 11.38 4.75 11.33
C TYR A 74 10.44 5.29 12.42
N LYS A 75 10.95 5.85 13.52
CA LYS A 75 10.11 6.46 14.56
C LYS A 75 9.52 7.78 14.06
N GLU A 76 10.34 8.59 13.40
CA GLU A 76 9.87 9.80 12.74
C GLU A 76 8.88 9.46 11.61
N ALA A 77 9.18 8.44 10.79
CA ALA A 77 8.25 7.98 9.76
C ALA A 77 6.87 7.61 10.33
N VAL A 78 6.85 6.83 11.41
CA VAL A 78 5.61 6.46 12.12
C VAL A 78 4.89 7.68 12.65
N THR A 79 5.61 8.65 13.22
CA THR A 79 5.01 9.89 13.75
C THR A 79 4.27 10.66 12.65
N TRP A 80 4.91 10.86 11.50
CA TRP A 80 4.29 11.56 10.38
C TRP A 80 3.14 10.77 9.76
N TRP A 81 3.31 9.45 9.58
CA TRP A 81 2.23 8.61 9.05
C TRP A 81 1.04 8.55 9.99
N LYS A 82 1.24 8.56 11.30
CA LYS A 82 0.16 8.58 12.28
C LYS A 82 -0.69 9.85 12.12
N LEU A 83 -0.04 11.02 12.02
CA LEU A 83 -0.74 12.28 11.80
C LEU A 83 -1.57 12.28 10.52
N ALA A 84 -1.01 11.78 9.41
CA ALA A 84 -1.73 11.67 8.14
C ALA A 84 -2.85 10.61 8.18
N ALA A 85 -2.61 9.48 8.85
CA ALA A 85 -3.58 8.38 8.99
C ALA A 85 -4.79 8.78 9.83
N GLU A 86 -4.60 9.53 10.90
CA GLU A 86 -5.66 10.08 11.74
C GLU A 86 -6.55 11.08 10.98
N GLN A 87 -6.01 11.72 9.94
CA GLN A 87 -6.76 12.56 9.00
C GLN A 87 -7.44 11.76 7.86
N GLY A 88 -7.34 10.45 7.88
CA GLY A 88 -7.99 9.58 6.88
C GLY A 88 -7.16 9.28 5.63
N ASN A 89 -5.87 9.64 5.57
CA ASN A 89 -5.04 9.32 4.41
C ASN A 89 -4.84 7.80 4.30
N ALA A 90 -5.46 7.17 3.29
CA ALA A 90 -5.47 5.72 3.13
C ALA A 90 -4.06 5.10 2.97
N ARG A 91 -3.14 5.77 2.26
CA ARG A 91 -1.75 5.27 2.14
C ARG A 91 -0.99 5.35 3.46
N ALA A 92 -1.18 6.43 4.21
CA ALA A 92 -0.55 6.55 5.53
C ALA A 92 -1.08 5.50 6.50
N GLN A 93 -2.39 5.18 6.43
CA GLN A 93 -2.99 4.10 7.21
C GLN A 93 -2.38 2.74 6.86
N ASP A 94 -2.18 2.44 5.57
CA ASP A 94 -1.52 1.21 5.13
C ASP A 94 -0.06 1.13 5.61
N TYR A 95 0.72 2.21 5.46
CA TYR A 95 2.09 2.27 5.97
C TYR A 95 2.15 2.07 7.48
N LEU A 96 1.27 2.75 8.23
CA LEU A 96 1.21 2.62 9.68
C LEU A 96 0.82 1.19 10.10
N GLY A 97 -0.16 0.59 9.41
CA GLY A 97 -0.51 -0.82 9.59
C GLY A 97 0.68 -1.75 9.39
N SER A 98 1.48 -1.51 8.34
CA SER A 98 2.69 -2.28 8.06
C SER A 98 3.76 -2.10 9.14
N MET A 99 3.95 -0.89 9.69
CA MET A 99 4.88 -0.65 10.80
C MET A 99 4.49 -1.43 12.05
N TYR A 100 3.20 -1.42 12.42
CA TYR A 100 2.72 -2.22 13.55
C TYR A 100 2.80 -3.73 13.28
N ALA A 101 2.53 -4.18 12.06
CA ALA A 101 2.62 -5.60 11.71
C ALA A 101 4.06 -6.14 11.79
N THR A 102 5.05 -5.32 11.47
CA THR A 102 6.46 -5.71 11.45
C THR A 102 7.23 -5.35 12.73
N GLY A 103 6.70 -4.46 13.56
CA GLY A 103 7.42 -3.91 14.71
C GLY A 103 8.52 -2.92 14.30
N THR A 104 8.40 -2.29 13.14
CA THR A 104 9.40 -1.35 12.63
C THR A 104 9.07 0.08 13.09
N GLY A 105 9.97 0.69 13.87
CA GLY A 105 9.77 2.03 14.45
C GLY A 105 8.79 2.08 15.63
N VAL A 106 7.98 1.04 15.82
CA VAL A 106 7.04 0.83 16.94
C VAL A 106 7.10 -0.63 17.41
N PRO A 107 6.69 -0.94 18.64
CA PRO A 107 6.48 -2.33 19.04
C PRO A 107 5.48 -3.03 18.13
N GLN A 108 5.75 -4.31 17.79
CA GLN A 108 4.82 -5.10 16.98
C GLN A 108 3.46 -5.25 17.67
N ASP A 109 2.40 -4.95 16.93
CA ASP A 109 1.01 -5.11 17.37
C ASP A 109 0.10 -5.40 16.19
N TYR A 110 -0.21 -6.67 15.97
CA TYR A 110 -1.11 -7.08 14.89
C TYR A 110 -2.55 -6.56 15.05
N LYS A 111 -3.00 -6.29 16.28
CA LYS A 111 -4.33 -5.74 16.51
C LYS A 111 -4.42 -4.28 16.05
N GLU A 112 -3.39 -3.49 16.37
CA GLU A 112 -3.28 -2.13 15.83
C GLU A 112 -3.09 -2.15 14.31
N ALA A 113 -2.24 -3.05 13.77
CA ALA A 113 -2.08 -3.22 12.33
C ALA A 113 -3.43 -3.48 11.63
N GLY A 114 -4.24 -4.39 12.18
CA GLY A 114 -5.55 -4.72 11.65
C GLY A 114 -6.51 -3.54 11.60
N LYS A 115 -6.51 -2.68 12.62
CA LYS A 115 -7.33 -1.45 12.61
C LYS A 115 -6.93 -0.50 11.46
N TRP A 116 -5.63 -0.25 11.30
CA TRP A 116 -5.14 0.64 10.27
C TRP A 116 -5.32 0.08 8.86
N PHE A 117 -5.06 -1.24 8.67
CA PHE A 117 -5.35 -1.89 7.40
C PHE A 117 -6.84 -1.87 7.07
N SER A 118 -7.74 -2.08 8.04
CA SER A 118 -9.19 -2.01 7.81
C SER A 118 -9.61 -0.63 7.31
N LEU A 119 -9.17 0.45 7.98
CA LEU A 119 -9.47 1.82 7.56
C LEU A 119 -8.97 2.12 6.14
N SER A 120 -7.79 1.66 5.80
CA SER A 120 -7.20 1.83 4.46
C SER A 120 -7.91 0.98 3.40
N ALA A 121 -8.23 -0.28 3.74
CA ALA A 121 -8.90 -1.24 2.85
C ALA A 121 -10.34 -0.80 2.51
N GLU A 122 -11.07 -0.26 3.47
CA GLU A 122 -12.41 0.28 3.31
C GLU A 122 -12.44 1.49 2.35
N GLN A 123 -11.33 2.22 2.26
CA GLN A 123 -11.13 3.30 1.28
C GLN A 123 -10.68 2.79 -0.11
N GLY A 124 -10.59 1.47 -0.30
CA GLY A 124 -10.24 0.88 -1.58
C GLY A 124 -8.74 0.67 -1.83
N ASN A 125 -7.86 0.89 -0.85
CA ASN A 125 -6.43 0.65 -1.02
C ASN A 125 -6.16 -0.84 -1.25
N ALA A 126 -5.72 -1.20 -2.45
CA ALA A 126 -5.51 -2.60 -2.85
C ALA A 126 -4.44 -3.32 -1.99
N ILE A 127 -3.39 -2.61 -1.55
CA ILE A 127 -2.33 -3.21 -0.73
C ILE A 127 -2.90 -3.54 0.66
N ALA A 128 -3.60 -2.58 1.27
CA ALA A 128 -4.23 -2.79 2.57
C ALA A 128 -5.30 -3.90 2.54
N GLN A 129 -6.07 -3.99 1.45
CA GLN A 129 -7.01 -5.10 1.24
C GLN A 129 -6.28 -6.45 1.19
N GLY A 130 -5.14 -6.54 0.50
CA GLY A 130 -4.29 -7.73 0.48
C GLY A 130 -3.75 -8.09 1.87
N ASN A 131 -3.26 -7.09 2.61
CA ASN A 131 -2.75 -7.26 3.97
C ASN A 131 -3.87 -7.71 4.94
N LEU A 132 -5.05 -7.11 4.84
CA LEU A 132 -6.20 -7.50 5.67
C LEU A 132 -6.68 -8.92 5.32
N GLY A 133 -6.68 -9.30 4.03
CA GLY A 133 -6.93 -10.66 3.59
C GLY A 133 -5.97 -11.67 4.22
N TRP A 134 -4.69 -11.33 4.28
CA TRP A 134 -3.67 -12.13 4.95
C TRP A 134 -3.91 -12.25 6.46
N MET A 135 -4.28 -11.16 7.12
CA MET A 135 -4.58 -11.18 8.56
C MET A 135 -5.72 -12.11 8.89
N TYR A 136 -6.81 -12.10 8.11
CA TYR A 136 -7.91 -13.05 8.27
C TYR A 136 -7.52 -14.48 7.91
N TYR A 137 -6.64 -14.68 6.93
CA TYR A 137 -6.15 -15.99 6.55
C TYR A 137 -5.31 -16.63 7.66
N GLU A 138 -4.40 -15.86 8.28
CA GLU A 138 -3.50 -16.34 9.33
C GLU A 138 -4.12 -16.24 10.75
N GLY A 139 -5.16 -15.44 10.94
CA GLY A 139 -5.73 -15.17 12.27
C GLY A 139 -4.85 -14.26 13.11
N GLN A 140 -4.07 -13.36 12.47
CA GLN A 140 -3.18 -12.45 13.18
C GLN A 140 -3.85 -11.10 13.42
N GLY A 141 -4.01 -10.73 14.70
CA GLY A 141 -4.67 -9.50 15.12
C GLY A 141 -6.20 -9.50 14.98
N VAL A 142 -6.73 -10.45 14.22
CA VAL A 142 -8.16 -10.74 14.03
C VAL A 142 -8.40 -12.25 14.16
N PRO A 143 -9.62 -12.70 14.51
CA PRO A 143 -9.94 -14.13 14.44
C PRO A 143 -9.78 -14.66 13.02
N GLN A 144 -9.21 -15.87 12.86
CA GLN A 144 -9.07 -16.50 11.55
C GLN A 144 -10.44 -16.68 10.90
N ASP A 145 -10.57 -16.18 9.67
CA ASP A 145 -11.78 -16.33 8.85
C ASP A 145 -11.42 -16.40 7.36
N TYR A 146 -11.44 -17.59 6.81
CA TYR A 146 -11.12 -17.80 5.38
C TYR A 146 -12.14 -17.16 4.43
N LYS A 147 -13.40 -16.96 4.84
CA LYS A 147 -14.40 -16.28 4.01
C LYS A 147 -14.11 -14.79 3.91
N GLU A 148 -13.79 -14.14 5.03
CA GLU A 148 -13.35 -12.75 5.03
C GLU A 148 -12.01 -12.61 4.28
N ALA A 149 -11.07 -13.56 4.45
CA ALA A 149 -9.81 -13.55 3.68
C ALA A 149 -10.07 -13.56 2.17
N VAL A 150 -10.95 -14.46 1.68
CA VAL A 150 -11.34 -14.51 0.25
C VAL A 150 -11.94 -13.20 -0.22
N LYS A 151 -12.82 -12.60 0.57
CA LYS A 151 -13.48 -11.32 0.25
C LYS A 151 -12.44 -10.21 0.04
N TRP A 152 -11.52 -10.04 0.99
CA TRP A 152 -10.51 -8.99 0.94
C TRP A 152 -9.44 -9.25 -0.14
N TYR A 153 -9.00 -10.50 -0.29
CA TYR A 153 -8.11 -10.86 -1.38
C TYR A 153 -8.76 -10.64 -2.75
N ARG A 154 -10.06 -10.91 -2.91
CA ARG A 154 -10.77 -10.66 -4.18
C ARG A 154 -10.78 -9.17 -4.53
N LEU A 155 -11.14 -8.29 -3.59
CA LEU A 155 -11.14 -6.85 -3.81
C LEU A 155 -9.75 -6.33 -4.23
N SER A 156 -8.71 -6.84 -3.58
CA SER A 156 -7.31 -6.51 -3.92
C SER A 156 -6.89 -7.07 -5.28
N ALA A 157 -7.24 -8.34 -5.56
CA ALA A 157 -6.90 -9.04 -6.79
C ALA A 157 -7.56 -8.42 -8.04
N GLU A 158 -8.81 -7.98 -7.92
CA GLU A 158 -9.56 -7.26 -8.96
C GLU A 158 -8.92 -5.92 -9.32
N GLN A 159 -8.18 -5.31 -8.41
CA GLN A 159 -7.37 -4.12 -8.64
C GLN A 159 -5.95 -4.43 -9.18
N GLY A 160 -5.66 -5.70 -9.47
CA GLY A 160 -4.40 -6.10 -10.07
C GLY A 160 -3.28 -6.46 -9.09
N ASN A 161 -3.52 -6.48 -7.78
CA ASN A 161 -2.50 -6.85 -6.80
C ASN A 161 -2.06 -8.32 -6.97
N ALA A 162 -0.81 -8.52 -7.40
CA ALA A 162 -0.27 -9.85 -7.71
C ALA A 162 -0.25 -10.79 -6.48
N TYR A 163 0.07 -10.26 -5.30
CA TYR A 163 0.08 -11.04 -4.06
C TYR A 163 -1.32 -11.57 -3.74
N ALA A 164 -2.33 -10.71 -3.81
CA ALA A 164 -3.72 -11.10 -3.55
C ALA A 164 -4.26 -12.07 -4.60
N GLN A 165 -3.91 -11.87 -5.88
CA GLN A 165 -4.26 -12.81 -6.96
C GLN A 165 -3.69 -14.21 -6.70
N GLY A 166 -2.41 -14.31 -6.31
CA GLY A 166 -1.78 -15.60 -6.00
C GLY A 166 -2.44 -16.29 -4.81
N ASN A 167 -2.74 -15.55 -3.74
CA ASN A 167 -3.43 -16.12 -2.57
C ASN A 167 -4.88 -16.52 -2.88
N LEU A 168 -5.61 -15.71 -3.64
CA LEU A 168 -6.97 -16.04 -4.06
C LEU A 168 -6.99 -17.31 -4.92
N GLY A 169 -6.04 -17.45 -5.86
CA GLY A 169 -5.87 -18.66 -6.66
C GLY A 169 -5.60 -19.89 -5.80
N TRP A 170 -4.74 -19.76 -4.80
CA TRP A 170 -4.49 -20.81 -3.81
C TRP A 170 -5.75 -21.19 -3.02
N MET A 171 -6.51 -20.22 -2.53
CA MET A 171 -7.74 -20.46 -1.77
C MET A 171 -8.79 -21.21 -2.60
N TYR A 172 -8.94 -20.86 -3.89
CA TYR A 172 -9.79 -21.62 -4.81
C TYR A 172 -9.30 -23.05 -5.03
N ALA A 173 -7.98 -23.25 -5.18
CA ALA A 173 -7.40 -24.58 -5.36
C ALA A 173 -7.61 -25.48 -4.12
N GLN A 174 -7.59 -24.91 -2.92
CA GLN A 174 -7.76 -25.65 -1.65
C GLN A 174 -9.21 -25.72 -1.18
N GLY A 175 -10.13 -24.92 -1.73
CA GLY A 175 -11.49 -24.81 -1.22
C GLY A 175 -11.57 -24.13 0.15
N GLN A 176 -10.63 -23.24 0.47
CA GLN A 176 -10.58 -22.52 1.74
C GLN A 176 -11.39 -21.23 1.68
N GLY A 177 -12.46 -21.15 2.50
CA GLY A 177 -13.35 -19.98 2.53
C GLY A 177 -14.25 -19.83 1.30
N VAL A 178 -14.05 -20.65 0.28
CA VAL A 178 -14.77 -20.68 -0.99
C VAL A 178 -14.85 -22.13 -1.48
N ALA A 179 -15.86 -22.47 -2.29
CA ALA A 179 -15.92 -23.78 -2.92
C ALA A 179 -14.69 -24.00 -3.81
N GLN A 180 -14.11 -25.20 -3.76
CA GLN A 180 -12.97 -25.54 -4.60
C GLN A 180 -13.32 -25.38 -6.09
N ASP A 181 -12.49 -24.62 -6.81
CA ASP A 181 -12.63 -24.41 -8.25
C ASP A 181 -11.25 -24.23 -8.90
N TYR A 182 -10.77 -25.30 -9.53
CA TYR A 182 -9.47 -25.27 -10.19
C TYR A 182 -9.42 -24.33 -11.42
N LYS A 183 -10.55 -24.02 -12.06
CA LYS A 183 -10.57 -23.06 -13.18
C LYS A 183 -10.36 -21.63 -12.69
N GLU A 184 -11.07 -21.24 -11.63
CA GLU A 184 -10.81 -19.95 -10.97
C GLU A 184 -9.39 -19.90 -10.37
N ALA A 185 -8.91 -21.02 -9.78
CA ALA A 185 -7.55 -21.12 -9.25
C ALA A 185 -6.50 -20.82 -10.34
N VAL A 186 -6.63 -21.46 -11.52
CA VAL A 186 -5.74 -21.22 -12.68
C VAL A 186 -5.81 -19.78 -13.15
N LYS A 187 -7.02 -19.21 -13.27
CA LYS A 187 -7.23 -17.83 -13.71
C LYS A 187 -6.47 -16.85 -12.82
N TRP A 188 -6.68 -16.92 -11.52
CA TRP A 188 -6.05 -16.01 -10.57
C TRP A 188 -4.54 -16.25 -10.41
N SER A 189 -4.11 -17.52 -10.38
CA SER A 189 -2.69 -17.88 -10.35
C SER A 189 -1.96 -17.38 -11.59
N ARG A 190 -2.57 -17.45 -12.78
CA ARG A 190 -1.98 -16.96 -14.02
C ARG A 190 -1.77 -15.46 -13.99
N LEU A 191 -2.77 -14.67 -13.58
CA LEU A 191 -2.65 -13.21 -13.46
C LEU A 191 -1.50 -12.82 -12.52
N SER A 192 -1.35 -13.54 -11.42
CA SER A 192 -0.24 -13.33 -10.47
C SER A 192 1.11 -13.74 -11.05
N ALA A 193 1.17 -14.91 -11.72
CA ALA A 193 2.39 -15.47 -12.31
C ALA A 193 2.93 -14.60 -13.46
N GLU A 194 2.05 -14.03 -14.28
CA GLU A 194 2.39 -13.12 -15.38
C GLU A 194 2.97 -11.80 -14.86
N GLN A 195 2.65 -11.40 -13.62
CA GLN A 195 3.26 -10.27 -12.92
C GLN A 195 4.58 -10.64 -12.21
N GLY A 196 5.07 -11.86 -12.37
CA GLY A 196 6.35 -12.29 -11.82
C GLY A 196 6.28 -12.88 -10.41
N ASN A 197 5.11 -13.16 -9.85
CA ASN A 197 5.02 -13.80 -8.55
C ASN A 197 5.50 -15.25 -8.59
N ALA A 198 6.67 -15.53 -8.01
CA ALA A 198 7.32 -16.85 -8.04
C ALA A 198 6.44 -17.97 -7.48
N ARG A 199 5.75 -17.74 -6.37
CA ARG A 199 4.85 -18.72 -5.76
C ARG A 199 3.68 -19.07 -6.69
N ALA A 200 3.09 -18.05 -7.33
CA ALA A 200 2.01 -18.26 -8.29
C ALA A 200 2.49 -18.99 -9.55
N GLN A 201 3.72 -18.71 -10.02
CA GLN A 201 4.35 -19.44 -11.11
C GLN A 201 4.52 -20.92 -10.75
N GLY A 202 5.03 -21.25 -9.57
CA GLY A 202 5.13 -22.62 -9.08
C GLY A 202 3.77 -23.33 -9.03
N ASN A 203 2.76 -22.65 -8.47
CA ASN A 203 1.39 -23.18 -8.39
C ASN A 203 0.79 -23.43 -9.78
N LEU A 204 0.98 -22.51 -10.72
CA LEU A 204 0.49 -22.65 -12.09
C LEU A 204 1.20 -23.79 -12.82
N GLY A 205 2.52 -23.94 -12.61
CA GLY A 205 3.28 -25.10 -13.13
C GLY A 205 2.69 -26.42 -12.65
N TYR A 206 2.40 -26.54 -11.36
CA TYR A 206 1.74 -27.73 -10.80
C TYR A 206 0.35 -27.99 -11.40
N MET A 207 -0.46 -26.94 -11.60
CA MET A 207 -1.79 -27.10 -12.21
C MET A 207 -1.71 -27.63 -13.64
N TYR A 208 -0.72 -27.20 -14.45
CA TYR A 208 -0.47 -27.75 -15.77
C TYR A 208 0.05 -29.18 -15.72
N GLU A 209 0.95 -29.50 -14.78
CA GLU A 209 1.48 -30.85 -14.57
C GLU A 209 0.36 -31.83 -14.19
N ALA A 210 -0.53 -31.43 -13.28
CA ALA A 210 -1.60 -32.26 -12.76
C ALA A 210 -2.88 -32.26 -13.64
N GLY A 211 -2.99 -31.36 -14.63
CA GLY A 211 -4.22 -31.17 -15.41
C GLY A 211 -5.38 -30.62 -14.58
N GLN A 212 -5.09 -29.81 -13.55
CA GLN A 212 -6.08 -29.24 -12.65
C GLN A 212 -6.56 -27.88 -13.15
N GLY A 213 -7.84 -27.80 -13.57
CA GLY A 213 -8.44 -26.58 -14.10
C GLY A 213 -8.00 -26.19 -15.52
N VAL A 214 -6.97 -26.85 -16.04
CA VAL A 214 -6.44 -26.76 -17.42
C VAL A 214 -6.15 -28.14 -17.94
N ALA A 215 -6.02 -28.28 -19.28
CA ALA A 215 -5.51 -29.50 -19.86
C ALA A 215 -4.06 -29.73 -19.41
N GLN A 216 -3.71 -30.99 -19.11
CA GLN A 216 -2.34 -31.34 -18.73
C GLN A 216 -1.36 -30.97 -19.84
N ASP A 217 -0.31 -30.21 -19.48
CA ASP A 217 0.76 -29.81 -20.40
C ASP A 217 2.10 -29.69 -19.66
N TYR A 218 2.94 -30.70 -19.81
CA TYR A 218 4.25 -30.73 -19.17
C TYR A 218 5.22 -29.66 -19.70
N LYS A 219 5.06 -29.18 -20.95
CA LYS A 219 5.91 -28.12 -21.50
C LYS A 219 5.58 -26.76 -20.81
N GLU A 220 4.30 -26.46 -20.68
CA GLU A 220 3.87 -25.27 -19.92
C GLU A 220 4.24 -25.41 -18.45
N ALA A 221 4.08 -26.58 -17.83
CA ALA A 221 4.50 -26.82 -16.45
C ALA A 221 5.99 -26.49 -16.24
N VAL A 222 6.87 -27.04 -17.08
CA VAL A 222 8.32 -26.78 -17.02
C VAL A 222 8.65 -25.31 -17.22
N LYS A 223 7.97 -24.62 -18.14
CA LYS A 223 8.15 -23.19 -18.36
C LYS A 223 7.86 -22.38 -17.09
N TRP A 224 6.73 -22.64 -16.44
CA TRP A 224 6.35 -21.92 -15.21
C TRP A 224 7.23 -22.27 -14.01
N TYR A 225 7.63 -23.53 -13.85
CA TYR A 225 8.58 -23.93 -12.82
C TYR A 225 9.95 -23.26 -13.01
N ARG A 226 10.41 -23.13 -14.25
CA ARG A 226 11.67 -22.45 -14.55
C ARG A 226 11.61 -20.98 -14.16
N LEU A 227 10.55 -20.26 -14.54
CA LEU A 227 10.36 -18.86 -14.16
C LEU A 227 10.32 -18.67 -12.63
N SER A 228 9.68 -19.60 -11.91
CA SER A 228 9.67 -19.59 -10.44
C SER A 228 11.08 -19.80 -9.87
N ALA A 229 11.85 -20.76 -10.41
CA ALA A 229 13.19 -21.11 -9.93
C ALA A 229 14.25 -20.02 -10.23
N GLU A 230 14.08 -19.22 -11.29
CA GLU A 230 14.97 -18.10 -11.64
C GLU A 230 14.90 -16.94 -10.63
N GLN A 231 13.93 -16.95 -9.72
CA GLN A 231 13.74 -15.90 -8.69
C GLN A 231 14.25 -16.29 -7.29
N GLY A 232 14.65 -17.55 -7.09
CA GLY A 232 15.25 -18.06 -5.85
C GLY A 232 14.44 -19.17 -5.21
#